data_12f2b4f18ef8e41da8ccd8223a5a6096
#
_entry.id   12f2b4f18ef8e41da8ccd8223a5a6096
#
_cell.length_a   1.000
_cell.length_b   1.000
_cell.length_c   1.000
_cell.angle_alpha   90.00
_cell.angle_beta   90.00
_cell.angle_gamma   90.00
#
_symmetry.space_group_name_H-M   'P 1'
#
loop_
_entity.id
_entity.type
_entity.pdbx_description
1 polymer ?
#
loop_
_entity_poly.entity_id
_entity_poly.type
_entity_poly.pdbx_seq_one_letter_code
_entity_poly.pdbx_strand_id
1 'polypeptide(L)'
;MNTLQKGFTLIELMIVIAIVGILAAVALPAYQDYTARAQVSEAILLAEGQKSAVTEYYLNNGKWPENNDKAGVASASDIKGKYVKSVTVEKGVVTATMLSSGVNKEIQGKKLSLWAKRENGSVKWFCGQPVQRADAGAAN
;
A
#
# COMPACT_ATOMS: atom_id res chain seq x y z
N MET A 1 17.78 -41.45 38.00
CA MET A 1 17.06 -40.67 37.03
C MET A 1 15.94 -41.49 36.42
N ASN A 2 14.96 -40.81 36.26
CA ASN A 2 13.75 -41.35 35.72
C ASN A 2 13.82 -41.50 34.22
N THR A 3 13.58 -42.70 33.73
CA THR A 3 13.57 -42.95 32.29
C THR A 3 12.42 -42.22 31.59
N LEU A 4 11.38 -41.84 32.32
CA LEU A 4 10.29 -41.07 31.74
C LEU A 4 10.72 -39.67 31.32
N GLN A 5 11.64 -39.08 32.08
CA GLN A 5 12.18 -37.78 31.71
C GLN A 5 13.13 -37.90 30.54
N LYS A 6 13.77 -39.04 30.41
CA LYS A 6 14.59 -39.33 29.23
C LYS A 6 13.76 -39.90 28.11
N GLY A 7 12.50 -40.14 28.37
CA GLY A 7 11.60 -40.74 27.40
C GLY A 7 11.27 -39.89 26.22
N PHE A 8 11.58 -38.59 26.28
CA PHE A 8 11.54 -37.78 25.06
C PHE A 8 12.63 -38.32 24.15
N THR A 9 12.22 -39.22 23.30
CA THR A 9 13.13 -39.83 22.36
C THR A 9 13.48 -38.84 21.26
N LEU A 10 14.54 -39.14 20.57
CA LEU A 10 14.91 -38.35 19.39
C LEU A 10 13.78 -38.37 18.36
N ILE A 11 13.07 -39.49 18.24
CA ILE A 11 11.96 -39.62 17.33
C ILE A 11 10.83 -38.63 17.67
N GLU A 12 10.48 -38.55 18.95
CA GLU A 12 9.43 -37.65 19.41
C GLU A 12 9.78 -36.20 19.10
N LEU A 13 11.02 -35.82 19.36
CA LEU A 13 11.50 -34.48 19.06
C LEU A 13 11.46 -34.20 17.57
N MET A 14 11.85 -35.18 16.77
CA MET A 14 11.82 -35.04 15.31
C MET A 14 10.40 -34.88 14.79
N ILE A 15 9.44 -35.59 15.34
CA ILE A 15 8.04 -35.47 14.94
C ILE A 15 7.50 -34.09 15.28
N VAL A 16 7.85 -33.57 16.45
CA VAL A 16 7.43 -32.25 16.89
C VAL A 16 7.97 -31.18 15.91
N ILE A 17 9.24 -31.27 15.59
CA ILE A 17 9.87 -30.32 14.65
C ILE A 17 9.21 -30.41 13.28
N ALA A 18 8.91 -31.61 12.82
CA ALA A 18 8.27 -31.80 11.52
C ALA A 18 6.88 -31.18 11.48
N ILE A 19 6.10 -31.40 12.56
CA ILE A 19 4.75 -30.82 12.63
C ILE A 19 4.81 -29.29 12.67
N VAL A 20 5.72 -28.75 13.49
CA VAL A 20 5.90 -27.30 13.57
C VAL A 20 6.32 -26.73 12.21
N GLY A 21 7.19 -27.44 11.49
CA GLY A 21 7.62 -27.02 10.17
C GLY A 21 6.48 -26.98 9.17
N ILE A 22 5.61 -27.97 9.19
CA ILE A 22 4.45 -28.01 8.31
C ILE A 22 3.48 -26.88 8.63
N LEU A 23 3.21 -26.67 9.92
CA LEU A 23 2.32 -25.58 10.33
C LEU A 23 2.88 -24.23 9.94
N ALA A 24 4.18 -24.03 10.10
CA ALA A 24 4.84 -22.78 9.70
C ALA A 24 4.72 -22.55 8.19
N ALA A 25 4.88 -23.60 7.40
CA ALA A 25 4.78 -23.50 5.94
C ALA A 25 3.40 -23.04 5.49
N VAL A 26 2.36 -23.41 6.22
CA VAL A 26 1.00 -22.99 5.92
C VAL A 26 0.73 -21.58 6.45
N ALA A 27 1.25 -21.25 7.65
CA ALA A 27 0.98 -19.97 8.29
C ALA A 27 1.75 -18.80 7.68
N LEU A 28 3.00 -18.99 7.28
CA LEU A 28 3.84 -17.91 6.78
C LEU A 28 3.29 -17.20 5.55
N PRO A 29 2.82 -17.89 4.49
CA PRO A 29 2.25 -17.20 3.34
C PRO A 29 1.04 -16.33 3.70
N ALA A 30 0.16 -16.83 4.56
CA ALA A 30 -1.01 -16.07 4.99
C ALA A 30 -0.59 -14.85 5.80
N TYR A 31 0.38 -15.01 6.69
CA TYR A 31 0.89 -13.91 7.50
C TYR A 31 1.51 -12.82 6.63
N GLN A 32 2.27 -13.20 5.61
CA GLN A 32 2.88 -12.24 4.70
C GLN A 32 1.84 -11.48 3.89
N ASP A 33 0.76 -12.13 3.48
CA ASP A 33 -0.33 -11.47 2.79
C ASP A 33 -0.97 -10.40 3.67
N TYR A 34 -1.25 -10.71 4.92
CA TYR A 34 -1.78 -9.74 5.87
C TYR A 34 -0.82 -8.57 6.08
N THR A 35 0.47 -8.87 6.19
CA THR A 35 1.48 -7.84 6.39
C THR A 35 1.53 -6.89 5.18
N ALA A 36 1.54 -7.44 3.97
CA ALA A 36 1.56 -6.64 2.75
C ALA A 36 0.32 -5.75 2.66
N ARG A 37 -0.85 -6.28 2.96
CA ARG A 37 -2.10 -5.52 2.95
C ARG A 37 -2.08 -4.39 3.96
N ALA A 38 -1.56 -4.66 5.17
CA ALA A 38 -1.44 -3.64 6.20
C ALA A 38 -0.51 -2.51 5.78
N GLN A 39 0.59 -2.84 5.14
CA GLN A 39 1.55 -1.84 4.66
C GLN A 39 0.98 -1.01 3.52
N VAL A 40 0.27 -1.65 2.59
CA VAL A 40 -0.39 -0.94 1.49
C VAL A 40 -1.51 -0.03 2.01
N SER A 41 -2.15 -0.40 3.11
CA SER A 41 -3.18 0.45 3.73
C SER A 41 -2.62 1.82 4.12
N GLU A 42 -1.38 1.88 4.58
CA GLU A 42 -0.74 3.17 4.88
C GLU A 42 -0.63 4.02 3.62
N ALA A 43 -0.26 3.41 2.49
CA ALA A 43 -0.15 4.11 1.23
C ALA A 43 -1.50 4.67 0.79
N ILE A 44 -2.55 3.88 0.93
CA ILE A 44 -3.91 4.32 0.60
C ILE A 44 -4.33 5.50 1.46
N LEU A 45 -4.07 5.43 2.77
CA LEU A 45 -4.42 6.50 3.68
C LEU A 45 -3.68 7.79 3.37
N LEU A 46 -2.38 7.70 3.10
CA LEU A 46 -1.59 8.89 2.74
C LEU A 46 -2.04 9.48 1.42
N ALA A 47 -2.36 8.65 0.45
CA ALA A 47 -2.88 9.13 -0.83
C ALA A 47 -4.25 9.78 -0.66
N GLU A 48 -5.12 9.18 0.15
CA GLU A 48 -6.45 9.74 0.42
C GLU A 48 -6.38 11.11 1.10
N GLY A 49 -5.33 11.34 1.87
CA GLY A 49 -5.12 12.63 2.49
C GLY A 49 -5.00 13.79 1.51
N GLN A 50 -4.76 13.51 0.24
CA GLN A 50 -4.61 14.53 -0.80
C GLN A 50 -5.90 14.78 -1.58
N LYS A 51 -6.93 13.97 -1.38
CA LYS A 51 -8.17 14.06 -2.17
C LYS A 51 -8.84 15.43 -2.06
N SER A 52 -8.96 15.94 -0.84
CA SER A 52 -9.64 17.21 -0.62
C SER A 52 -8.96 18.36 -1.36
N ALA A 53 -7.64 18.42 -1.26
CA ALA A 53 -6.88 19.47 -1.92
C ALA A 53 -6.99 19.38 -3.44
N VAL A 54 -6.92 18.19 -3.99
CA VAL A 54 -7.03 17.97 -5.42
C VAL A 54 -8.43 18.34 -5.93
N THR A 55 -9.44 17.90 -5.20
CA THR A 55 -10.84 18.19 -5.56
C THR A 55 -11.11 19.69 -5.48
N GLU A 56 -10.68 20.33 -4.41
CA GLU A 56 -10.88 21.76 -4.23
C GLU A 56 -10.22 22.57 -5.35
N TYR A 57 -8.99 22.20 -5.71
CA TYR A 57 -8.30 22.86 -6.81
C TYR A 57 -9.09 22.75 -8.12
N TYR A 58 -9.57 21.55 -8.41
CA TYR A 58 -10.36 21.32 -9.63
C TYR A 58 -11.64 22.14 -9.64
N LEU A 59 -12.36 22.17 -8.51
CA LEU A 59 -13.61 22.92 -8.44
C LEU A 59 -13.39 24.42 -8.59
N ASN A 60 -12.26 24.93 -8.14
CA ASN A 60 -11.95 26.35 -8.23
C ASN A 60 -11.34 26.76 -9.56
N ASN A 61 -10.63 25.88 -10.22
CA ASN A 61 -9.83 26.22 -11.41
C ASN A 61 -10.31 25.55 -12.69
N GLY A 62 -11.19 24.57 -12.59
CA GLY A 62 -11.70 23.87 -13.77
C GLY A 62 -10.71 22.89 -14.40
N LYS A 63 -9.57 22.69 -13.78
CA LYS A 63 -8.55 21.75 -14.25
C LYS A 63 -7.87 21.09 -13.06
N TRP A 64 -7.26 19.94 -13.30
CA TRP A 64 -6.58 19.21 -12.26
C TRP A 64 -5.24 19.85 -11.89
N PRO A 65 -4.82 19.81 -10.62
CA PRO A 65 -3.52 20.36 -10.23
C PRO A 65 -2.39 19.55 -10.85
N GLU A 66 -1.41 20.24 -11.39
CA GLU A 66 -0.31 19.58 -12.11
C GLU A 66 0.66 18.84 -11.19
N ASN A 67 0.82 19.33 -9.96
CA ASN A 67 1.80 18.77 -9.03
C ASN A 67 1.37 19.06 -7.59
N ASN A 68 2.20 18.62 -6.65
CA ASN A 68 1.94 18.81 -5.21
C ASN A 68 1.85 20.30 -4.86
N ASP A 69 2.73 21.10 -5.42
CA ASP A 69 2.74 22.54 -5.15
C ASP A 69 1.44 23.20 -5.58
N LYS A 70 0.98 22.92 -6.79
CA LYS A 70 -0.27 23.47 -7.29
C LYS A 70 -1.47 23.01 -6.49
N ALA A 71 -1.45 21.77 -6.05
CA ALA A 71 -2.52 21.24 -5.20
C ALA A 71 -2.51 21.84 -3.79
N GLY A 72 -1.41 22.50 -3.41
CA GLY A 72 -1.29 23.09 -2.09
C GLY A 72 -0.98 22.08 -1.01
N VAL A 73 -0.38 20.96 -1.38
CA VAL A 73 0.02 19.93 -0.42
C VAL A 73 1.53 19.88 -0.29
N ALA A 74 2.01 19.15 0.71
CA ALA A 74 3.44 19.03 0.97
C ALA A 74 4.17 18.41 -0.22
N SER A 75 5.48 18.63 -0.29
CA SER A 75 6.32 18.01 -1.31
C SER A 75 6.18 16.50 -1.26
N ALA A 76 6.28 15.84 -2.40
CA ALA A 76 6.06 14.40 -2.48
C ALA A 76 6.89 13.61 -1.48
N SER A 77 8.16 13.95 -1.33
CA SER A 77 9.06 13.25 -0.41
C SER A 77 8.79 13.56 1.06
N ASP A 78 7.97 14.56 1.35
CA ASP A 78 7.55 14.90 2.72
C ASP A 78 6.27 14.18 3.12
N ILE A 79 5.53 13.67 2.15
CA ILE A 79 4.35 12.86 2.42
C ILE A 79 4.81 11.41 2.44
N LYS A 80 5.27 10.99 3.59
CA LYS A 80 5.88 9.67 3.78
C LYS A 80 5.42 9.06 5.08
N GLY A 81 5.62 7.77 5.18
CA GLY A 81 5.29 7.04 6.38
C GLY A 81 6.32 5.95 6.64
N LYS A 82 5.96 5.02 7.49
CA LYS A 82 6.84 3.92 7.85
C LYS A 82 7.13 3.01 6.64
N TYR A 83 6.17 2.88 5.74
CA TYR A 83 6.26 1.98 4.58
C TYR A 83 6.17 2.71 3.25
N VAL A 84 5.86 3.99 3.27
CA VAL A 84 5.64 4.79 2.07
C VAL A 84 6.78 5.77 1.89
N LYS A 85 7.34 5.79 0.71
CA LYS A 85 8.46 6.65 0.34
C LYS A 85 7.98 8.07 0.02
N SER A 86 6.91 8.18 -0.75
CA SER A 86 6.43 9.47 -1.24
C SER A 86 5.00 9.36 -1.75
N VAL A 87 4.35 10.51 -1.84
CA VAL A 87 3.03 10.62 -2.47
C VAL A 87 3.09 11.80 -3.43
N THR A 88 2.86 11.55 -4.71
CA THR A 88 2.99 12.53 -5.77
C THR A 88 1.64 12.84 -6.37
N VAL A 89 1.36 14.13 -6.57
CA VAL A 89 0.20 14.58 -7.33
C VAL A 89 0.70 14.96 -8.73
N GLU A 90 0.09 14.40 -9.75
CA GLU A 90 0.43 14.71 -11.13
C GLU A 90 -0.85 14.78 -11.94
N LYS A 91 -1.22 16.00 -12.34
CA LYS A 91 -2.46 16.26 -13.08
C LYS A 91 -3.68 15.65 -12.36
N GLY A 92 -3.70 15.77 -11.04
CA GLY A 92 -4.79 15.28 -10.23
C GLY A 92 -4.77 13.79 -9.93
N VAL A 93 -3.79 13.07 -10.44
CA VAL A 93 -3.59 11.66 -10.09
C VAL A 93 -2.64 11.61 -8.89
N VAL A 94 -3.09 10.99 -7.81
CA VAL A 94 -2.31 10.89 -6.58
C VAL A 94 -1.68 9.51 -6.54
N THR A 95 -0.36 9.45 -6.58
CA THR A 95 0.37 8.18 -6.61
C THR A 95 1.24 8.04 -5.36
N ALA A 96 1.01 6.98 -4.60
CA ALA A 96 1.83 6.62 -3.47
C ALA A 96 2.86 5.57 -3.90
N THR A 97 4.11 5.79 -3.51
CA THR A 97 5.22 4.87 -3.82
C THR A 97 5.68 4.23 -2.52
N MET A 98 5.75 2.90 -2.52
CA MET A 98 6.25 2.17 -1.36
C MET A 98 7.76 2.29 -1.26
N LEU A 99 8.30 2.15 -0.04
CA LEU A 99 9.74 2.08 0.16
C LEU A 99 10.33 0.90 -0.59
N SER A 100 11.59 1.00 -0.94
CA SER A 100 12.33 -0.08 -1.62
C SER A 100 12.94 -1.07 -0.63
N SER A 101 12.85 -0.79 0.67
CA SER A 101 13.34 -1.67 1.72
C SER A 101 12.50 -1.48 2.98
N GLY A 102 12.55 -2.46 3.88
CA GLY A 102 11.79 -2.38 5.13
C GLY A 102 10.30 -2.66 4.96
N VAL A 103 9.89 -3.15 3.81
CA VAL A 103 8.51 -3.54 3.52
C VAL A 103 8.50 -4.95 2.93
N ASN A 104 7.32 -5.54 2.85
CA ASN A 104 7.16 -6.86 2.26
C ASN A 104 7.76 -6.88 0.85
N LYS A 105 8.46 -7.96 0.51
CA LYS A 105 9.18 -8.08 -0.77
C LYS A 105 8.29 -7.85 -1.98
N GLU A 106 7.05 -8.28 -1.91
CA GLU A 106 6.14 -8.22 -3.05
C GLU A 106 5.70 -6.82 -3.37
N ILE A 107 5.83 -5.89 -2.42
CA ILE A 107 5.38 -4.52 -2.60
C ILE A 107 6.51 -3.49 -2.61
N GLN A 108 7.74 -3.93 -2.49
CA GLN A 108 8.89 -3.00 -2.51
C GLN A 108 8.90 -2.18 -3.78
N GLY A 109 8.96 -0.86 -3.63
CA GLY A 109 9.00 0.06 -4.75
C GLY A 109 7.73 0.11 -5.60
N LYS A 110 6.70 -0.61 -5.21
CA LYS A 110 5.44 -0.62 -5.94
C LYS A 110 4.66 0.66 -5.69
N LYS A 111 3.76 0.96 -6.60
CA LYS A 111 2.97 2.18 -6.57
C LYS A 111 1.49 1.87 -6.70
N LEU A 112 0.68 2.74 -6.11
CA LEU A 112 -0.75 2.75 -6.36
C LEU A 112 -1.19 4.18 -6.63
N SER A 113 -2.28 4.34 -7.36
CA SER A 113 -2.81 5.65 -7.68
C SER A 113 -4.26 5.78 -7.29
N LEU A 114 -4.62 6.97 -6.88
CA LEU A 114 -6.00 7.41 -6.73
C LEU A 114 -6.23 8.51 -7.75
N TRP A 115 -7.32 8.45 -8.47
CA TRP A 115 -7.66 9.52 -9.40
C TRP A 115 -9.14 9.78 -9.37
N ALA A 116 -9.48 11.03 -9.67
CA ALA A 116 -10.85 11.46 -9.69
C ALA A 116 -11.33 11.62 -11.11
N LYS A 117 -12.60 11.36 -11.29
CA LYS A 117 -13.27 11.60 -12.54
C LYS A 117 -14.49 12.46 -12.27
N ARG A 118 -14.67 13.49 -13.07
CA ARG A 118 -15.85 14.33 -12.93
C ARG A 118 -17.08 13.60 -13.44
N GLU A 119 -18.10 13.61 -12.61
CA GLU A 119 -19.41 13.11 -12.99
C GLU A 119 -20.44 14.22 -12.74
N ASN A 120 -21.66 14.01 -13.21
CA ASN A 120 -22.70 15.03 -13.08
C ASN A 120 -22.85 15.52 -11.64
N GLY A 121 -22.41 16.76 -11.42
CA GLY A 121 -22.55 17.41 -10.14
C GLY A 121 -21.60 16.94 -9.03
N SER A 122 -20.67 16.04 -9.33
CA SER A 122 -19.77 15.52 -8.30
C SER A 122 -18.47 15.02 -8.90
N VAL A 123 -17.57 14.59 -8.01
CA VAL A 123 -16.29 14.00 -8.37
C VAL A 123 -16.24 12.61 -7.75
N LYS A 124 -15.94 11.63 -8.57
CA LYS A 124 -15.83 10.25 -8.12
C LYS A 124 -14.38 9.81 -8.16
N TRP A 125 -13.94 9.13 -7.10
CA TRP A 125 -12.56 8.69 -6.97
C TRP A 125 -12.40 7.20 -7.24
N PHE A 126 -11.29 6.85 -7.85
CA PHE A 126 -10.93 5.48 -8.17
C PHE A 126 -9.55 5.17 -7.63
N CYS A 127 -9.31 3.91 -7.32
CA CYS A 127 -8.04 3.42 -6.81
C CYS A 127 -7.57 2.25 -7.67
N GLY A 128 -6.30 2.23 -8.01
CA GLY A 128 -5.77 1.12 -8.79
C GLY A 128 -4.29 1.30 -9.09
N GLN A 129 -3.85 0.63 -10.13
CA GLN A 129 -2.48 0.74 -10.59
C GLN A 129 -2.20 2.14 -11.12
N PRO A 130 -0.93 2.56 -11.16
CA PRO A 130 -0.59 3.89 -11.64
C PRO A 130 -1.14 4.18 -13.03
N VAL A 131 -1.72 5.36 -13.19
CA VAL A 131 -2.28 5.81 -14.47
C VAL A 131 -1.81 7.22 -14.76
N GLN A 132 -1.81 7.59 -16.03
CA GLN A 132 -1.62 8.97 -16.46
C GLN A 132 -3.00 9.62 -16.59
N ARG A 133 -3.07 10.93 -16.43
CA ARG A 133 -4.36 11.62 -16.52
C ARG A 133 -5.08 11.36 -17.85
N ALA A 134 -4.33 11.27 -18.93
CA ALA A 134 -4.91 10.99 -20.24
C ALA A 134 -5.68 9.66 -20.25
N ASP A 135 -5.23 8.69 -19.47
CA ASP A 135 -5.82 7.36 -19.41
C ASP A 135 -6.82 7.22 -18.28
N ALA A 136 -6.80 8.13 -17.31
CA ALA A 136 -7.64 8.03 -16.12
C ALA A 136 -9.13 8.04 -16.45
N GLY A 137 -9.52 8.77 -17.47
CA GLY A 137 -10.91 8.78 -17.91
C GLY A 137 -11.37 7.46 -18.49
N ALA A 138 -10.46 6.72 -19.11
CA ALA A 138 -10.75 5.43 -19.71
C ALA A 138 -10.53 4.28 -18.71
N ALA A 139 -9.85 4.54 -17.62
CA ALA A 139 -9.48 3.52 -16.64
C ALA A 139 -10.59 3.24 -15.62
N ASN A 140 -11.75 3.57 -15.92
CA ASN A 140 -12.91 3.41 -15.03
C ASN A 140 -13.21 1.96 -14.73
#